data_8ed7fcfa20b92639c91fe6b20364b8ca
#
_entry.id   8ed7fcfa20b92639c91fe6b20364b8ca
#
_cell.length_a   1.000
_cell.length_b   1.000
_cell.length_c   1.000
_cell.angle_alpha   90.00
_cell.angle_beta   90.00
_cell.angle_gamma   90.00
#
_symmetry.space_group_name_H-M   'P 1'
#
loop_
_entity.id
_entity.type
_entity.pdbx_description
1 polymer ?
#
loop_
_entity_poly.entity_id
_entity_poly.type
_entity_poly.pdbx_seq_one_letter_code
_entity_poly.pdbx_strand_id
1 'polypeptide(L)'
;MAAFRNAMDMGVITMEADLGITADEHVVVSHDLRLNPDLVRDTDGDWIDPPGHRLIGLTLDELKRFDIGRLNPKTKYGQRLPDQKAVDGERFPTLAELYALGGPTRRYSLETKIDPTQPEETVSPQEFAKLVVDTVRKAGMEKRTMIQSFDWRTLVEVKKLAPDIETSCLTMDTRRLNTTGPKPSPWLAGFDVAPGGTIQRQAKAAGCSVWSPLWINIDAAKVAEAHQLGLRVIPWTVNDPTDMKMLIGLKVDGLITDYPDRGLQVVKELGLKLD
;
A
#
# COMPACT_ATOMS: atom_id res chain seq x y z
N MET A 1 -4.08 14.26 3.09
CA MET A 1 -5.41 14.38 2.45
C MET A 1 -5.38 15.10 1.10
N ALA A 2 -4.53 16.10 0.89
CA ALA A 2 -4.44 16.84 -0.38
C ALA A 2 -4.17 15.93 -1.60
N ALA A 3 -3.25 14.98 -1.50
CA ALA A 3 -2.95 14.04 -2.59
C ALA A 3 -4.17 13.19 -2.99
N PHE A 4 -4.93 12.69 -2.01
CA PHE A 4 -6.15 11.93 -2.29
C PHE A 4 -7.22 12.78 -2.96
N ARG A 5 -7.44 14.03 -2.50
CA ARG A 5 -8.36 14.98 -3.18
C ARG A 5 -7.95 15.17 -4.62
N ASN A 6 -6.66 15.45 -4.86
CA ASN A 6 -6.13 15.64 -6.22
C ASN A 6 -6.34 14.41 -7.12
N ALA A 7 -6.07 13.21 -6.63
CA ALA A 7 -6.31 11.97 -7.38
C ALA A 7 -7.80 11.74 -7.68
N MET A 8 -8.69 12.04 -6.72
CA MET A 8 -10.14 11.96 -6.90
C MET A 8 -10.65 12.95 -7.95
N ASP A 9 -10.12 14.17 -7.93
CA ASP A 9 -10.48 15.23 -8.90
C ASP A 9 -10.03 14.87 -10.33
N MET A 10 -8.95 14.11 -10.47
CA MET A 10 -8.51 13.54 -11.76
C MET A 10 -9.42 12.38 -12.24
N GLY A 11 -10.29 11.83 -11.39
CA GLY A 11 -11.16 10.72 -11.74
C GLY A 11 -10.64 9.33 -11.38
N VAL A 12 -9.58 9.22 -10.57
CA VAL A 12 -9.09 7.93 -10.08
C VAL A 12 -10.18 7.24 -9.25
N ILE A 13 -10.40 5.96 -9.48
CA ILE A 13 -11.46 5.17 -8.84
C ILE A 13 -10.93 4.51 -7.55
N THR A 14 -9.75 3.88 -7.62
CA THR A 14 -9.15 3.16 -6.49
C THR A 14 -8.01 3.97 -5.91
N MET A 15 -8.12 4.31 -4.61
CA MET A 15 -7.08 4.96 -3.84
C MET A 15 -6.19 3.88 -3.21
N GLU A 16 -4.90 4.00 -3.40
CA GLU A 16 -3.92 3.21 -2.67
C GLU A 16 -3.43 4.00 -1.46
N ALA A 17 -3.25 3.31 -0.32
CA ALA A 17 -2.73 3.91 0.90
C ALA A 17 -2.07 2.88 1.80
N ASP A 18 -1.05 3.34 2.52
CA ASP A 18 -0.32 2.58 3.52
C ASP A 18 -0.86 2.88 4.92
N LEU A 19 -0.97 1.86 5.75
CA LEU A 19 -1.53 1.97 7.10
C LEU A 19 -0.47 1.72 8.17
N GLY A 20 -0.56 2.52 9.24
CA GLY A 20 0.16 2.32 10.49
C GLY A 20 -0.79 2.35 11.67
N ILE A 21 -0.28 1.97 12.85
CA ILE A 21 -1.05 1.95 14.10
C ILE A 21 -0.40 2.88 15.12
N THR A 22 -1.23 3.69 15.79
CA THR A 22 -0.80 4.57 16.90
C THR A 22 -0.79 3.83 18.25
N ALA A 23 -0.19 4.45 19.28
CA ALA A 23 -0.15 3.91 20.64
C ALA A 23 -1.54 3.68 21.26
N ASP A 24 -2.54 4.45 20.85
CA ASP A 24 -3.94 4.36 21.24
C ASP A 24 -4.82 3.66 20.20
N GLU A 25 -4.22 2.74 19.42
CA GLU A 25 -4.88 1.79 18.52
C GLU A 25 -5.67 2.42 17.35
N HIS A 26 -5.34 3.64 16.94
CA HIS A 26 -5.93 4.22 15.74
C HIS A 26 -5.21 3.76 14.48
N VAL A 27 -5.99 3.40 13.45
CA VAL A 27 -5.47 3.11 12.10
C VAL A 27 -5.28 4.43 11.36
N VAL A 28 -4.03 4.74 11.05
CA VAL A 28 -3.62 5.98 10.37
C VAL A 28 -2.99 5.69 9.02
N VAL A 29 -3.03 6.68 8.13
CA VAL A 29 -2.37 6.58 6.81
C VAL A 29 -0.94 7.08 6.92
N SER A 30 0.01 6.16 6.78
CA SER A 30 1.44 6.43 6.79
C SER A 30 2.22 5.31 6.11
N HIS A 31 3.12 5.65 5.19
CA HIS A 31 4.01 4.68 4.55
C HIS A 31 5.06 4.11 5.52
N ASP A 32 5.63 4.96 6.35
CA ASP A 32 6.71 4.59 7.24
C ASP A 32 6.17 4.30 8.66
N LEU A 33 6.73 3.30 9.32
CA LEU A 33 6.40 2.97 10.72
C LEU A 33 6.99 3.96 11.72
N ARG A 34 7.86 4.84 11.24
CA ARG A 34 8.44 5.98 11.97
C ARG A 34 8.14 7.26 11.23
N LEU A 35 8.06 8.36 11.97
CA LEU A 35 7.99 9.68 11.36
C LEU A 35 9.22 9.90 10.47
N ASN A 36 8.99 10.21 9.20
CA ASN A 36 10.06 10.32 8.20
C ASN A 36 10.62 11.75 8.14
N PRO A 37 11.91 11.98 8.42
CA PRO A 37 12.53 13.31 8.36
C PRO A 37 12.47 13.99 6.97
N ASP A 38 12.24 13.20 5.93
CA ASP A 38 12.06 13.73 4.57
C ASP A 38 10.67 14.37 4.35
N LEU A 39 9.69 14.07 5.24
CA LEU A 39 8.27 14.43 5.06
C LEU A 39 7.69 15.21 6.22
N VAL A 40 8.26 15.06 7.43
CA VAL A 40 7.58 15.45 8.68
C VAL A 40 8.25 16.65 9.31
N ARG A 41 7.42 17.64 9.65
CA ARG A 41 7.81 18.81 10.46
C ARG A 41 7.07 18.80 11.79
N ASP A 42 7.72 19.30 12.81
CA ASP A 42 7.15 19.49 14.14
C ASP A 42 6.22 20.73 14.23
N THR A 43 5.81 21.08 15.44
CA THR A 43 4.94 22.23 15.73
C THR A 43 5.60 23.57 15.48
N ASP A 44 6.92 23.64 15.50
CA ASP A 44 7.68 24.85 15.26
C ASP A 44 8.00 25.04 13.78
N GLY A 45 7.67 24.02 12.96
CA GLY A 45 7.89 24.00 11.52
C GLY A 45 9.24 23.45 11.11
N ASP A 46 10.00 22.94 12.06
CA ASP A 46 11.31 22.35 11.83
C ASP A 46 11.19 20.88 11.40
N TRP A 47 12.11 20.45 10.53
CA TRP A 47 12.19 19.05 10.15
C TRP A 47 12.64 18.20 11.34
N ILE A 48 11.93 17.08 11.56
CA ILE A 48 12.29 16.18 12.66
C ILE A 48 13.65 15.50 12.42
N ASP A 49 14.32 15.14 13.49
CA ASP A 49 15.61 14.43 13.43
C ASP A 49 15.44 12.92 13.20
N PRO A 50 16.37 12.28 12.43
CA PRO A 50 16.42 10.82 12.34
C PRO A 50 16.71 10.17 13.70
N PRO A 51 16.17 8.98 13.98
CA PRO A 51 15.37 8.11 13.09
C PRO A 51 13.88 8.41 13.09
N GLY A 52 13.42 9.46 13.74
CA GLY A 52 12.00 9.78 13.94
C GLY A 52 11.32 8.88 15.00
N HIS A 53 10.21 9.35 15.55
CA HIS A 53 9.40 8.60 16.50
C HIS A 53 8.67 7.44 15.80
N ARG A 54 8.55 6.30 16.48
CA ARG A 54 7.68 5.20 16.02
C ARG A 54 6.21 5.63 16.10
N LEU A 55 5.39 5.27 15.12
CA LEU A 55 3.94 5.53 15.16
C LEU A 55 3.28 4.90 16.38
N ILE A 56 3.64 3.65 16.68
CA ILE A 56 3.15 2.91 17.85
C ILE A 56 3.56 3.53 19.20
N GLY A 57 4.48 4.48 19.20
CA GLY A 57 4.91 5.24 20.38
C GLY A 57 4.16 6.56 20.57
N LEU A 58 3.28 6.94 19.65
CA LEU A 58 2.53 8.20 19.67
C LEU A 58 1.02 7.94 19.67
N THR A 59 0.29 8.68 20.50
CA THR A 59 -1.17 8.76 20.40
C THR A 59 -1.59 9.49 19.13
N LEU A 60 -2.84 9.32 18.72
CA LEU A 60 -3.39 10.05 17.56
C LEU A 60 -3.28 11.56 17.74
N ASP A 61 -3.57 12.06 18.94
CA ASP A 61 -3.50 13.50 19.24
C ASP A 61 -2.07 14.05 19.13
N GLU A 62 -1.07 13.29 19.58
CA GLU A 62 0.34 13.63 19.40
C GLU A 62 0.73 13.59 17.93
N LEU A 63 0.34 12.55 17.21
CA LEU A 63 0.63 12.39 15.78
C LEU A 63 0.01 13.54 14.94
N LYS A 64 -1.19 13.97 15.27
CA LYS A 64 -1.89 15.07 14.59
C LYS A 64 -1.22 16.45 14.75
N ARG A 65 -0.21 16.60 15.60
CA ARG A 65 0.55 17.85 15.73
C ARG A 65 1.57 18.04 14.63
N PHE A 66 2.06 16.94 14.03
CA PHE A 66 3.06 16.99 12.96
C PHE A 66 2.46 17.40 11.62
N ASP A 67 3.23 18.18 10.84
CA ASP A 67 2.88 18.61 9.49
C ASP A 67 3.58 17.73 8.46
N ILE A 68 2.79 17.16 7.54
CA ILE A 68 3.25 16.28 6.44
C ILE A 68 2.95 16.89 5.06
N GLY A 69 2.70 18.19 4.99
CA GLY A 69 2.19 18.86 3.79
C GLY A 69 3.24 19.21 2.74
N ARG A 70 4.53 18.93 2.99
CA ARG A 70 5.60 19.15 2.01
C ARG A 70 6.76 18.18 2.18
N LEU A 71 7.52 18.00 1.09
CA LEU A 71 8.79 17.28 1.12
C LEU A 71 9.92 18.21 1.58
N ASN A 72 10.90 17.63 2.28
CA ASN A 72 12.12 18.33 2.65
C ASN A 72 13.02 18.52 1.41
N PRO A 73 13.17 19.74 0.87
CA PRO A 73 13.91 19.96 -0.36
C PRO A 73 15.43 19.75 -0.22
N LYS A 74 15.92 19.61 1.01
CA LYS A 74 17.35 19.36 1.28
C LYS A 74 17.73 17.89 1.19
N THR A 75 16.74 16.97 1.19
CA THR A 75 16.97 15.54 1.14
C THR A 75 16.98 15.01 -0.30
N LYS A 76 17.64 13.85 -0.49
CA LYS A 76 17.63 13.17 -1.79
C LYS A 76 16.22 12.77 -2.22
N TYR A 77 15.34 12.45 -1.27
CA TYR A 77 13.96 12.08 -1.56
C TYR A 77 13.17 13.29 -2.06
N GLY A 78 13.23 14.42 -1.35
CA GLY A 78 12.57 15.64 -1.78
C GLY A 78 13.04 16.15 -3.14
N GLN A 79 14.33 16.00 -3.44
CA GLN A 79 14.91 16.41 -4.73
C GLN A 79 14.44 15.53 -5.91
N ARG A 80 13.95 14.30 -5.67
CA ARG A 80 13.42 13.41 -6.73
C ARG A 80 12.02 13.79 -7.18
N LEU A 81 11.30 14.59 -6.41
CA LEU A 81 9.90 14.97 -6.65
C LEU A 81 9.76 16.49 -6.70
N PRO A 82 10.46 17.17 -7.64
CA PRO A 82 10.52 18.64 -7.70
C PRO A 82 9.16 19.29 -8.00
N ASP A 83 8.24 18.54 -8.61
CA ASP A 83 6.90 19.03 -8.98
C ASP A 83 5.88 18.90 -7.86
N GLN A 84 6.26 18.40 -6.69
CA GLN A 84 5.36 18.31 -5.55
C GLN A 84 4.89 19.72 -5.14
N LYS A 85 3.57 19.89 -5.08
CA LYS A 85 2.94 21.11 -4.57
C LYS A 85 2.76 21.00 -3.07
N ALA A 86 3.47 21.83 -2.31
CA ALA A 86 3.33 21.87 -0.87
C ALA A 86 1.94 22.38 -0.44
N VAL A 87 1.37 21.71 0.56
CA VAL A 87 0.11 22.11 1.22
C VAL A 87 0.35 22.06 2.72
N ASP A 88 1.00 23.09 3.25
CA ASP A 88 1.34 23.17 4.67
C ASP A 88 0.09 23.05 5.55
N GLY A 89 0.24 22.42 6.70
CA GLY A 89 -0.84 22.15 7.64
C GLY A 89 -1.56 20.82 7.41
N GLU A 90 -1.21 20.04 6.38
CA GLU A 90 -1.72 18.67 6.24
C GLU A 90 -1.21 17.79 7.39
N ARG A 91 -2.11 16.97 7.95
CA ARG A 91 -1.85 16.11 9.12
C ARG A 91 -1.98 14.64 8.70
N PHE A 92 -1.39 13.75 9.51
CA PHE A 92 -1.61 12.31 9.34
C PHE A 92 -3.10 12.00 9.41
N PRO A 93 -3.73 11.50 8.33
CA PRO A 93 -5.14 11.16 8.37
C PRO A 93 -5.34 9.78 9.00
N THR A 94 -6.49 9.60 9.63
CA THR A 94 -6.97 8.27 9.97
C THR A 94 -7.59 7.59 8.75
N LEU A 95 -7.68 6.26 8.77
CA LEU A 95 -8.40 5.51 7.74
C LEU A 95 -9.88 5.93 7.66
N ALA A 96 -10.51 6.22 8.79
CA ALA A 96 -11.88 6.71 8.83
C ALA A 96 -12.04 8.08 8.11
N GLU A 97 -11.09 8.99 8.28
CA GLU A 97 -11.08 10.28 7.57
C GLU A 97 -10.87 10.10 6.05
N LEU A 98 -10.05 9.12 5.65
CA LEU A 98 -9.85 8.79 4.24
C LEU A 98 -11.15 8.25 3.62
N TYR A 99 -11.85 7.35 4.30
CA TYR A 99 -13.15 6.84 3.84
C TYR A 99 -14.20 7.95 3.73
N ALA A 100 -14.26 8.83 4.72
CA ALA A 100 -15.18 9.97 4.72
C ALA A 100 -14.93 10.91 3.51
N LEU A 101 -13.65 11.10 3.13
CA LEU A 101 -13.28 11.90 1.97
C LEU A 101 -13.76 11.28 0.65
N GLY A 102 -13.61 9.96 0.48
CA GLY A 102 -13.84 9.30 -0.80
C GLY A 102 -15.30 9.07 -1.15
N GLY A 103 -16.20 9.20 -0.19
CA GLY A 103 -17.64 9.05 -0.41
C GLY A 103 -18.06 7.65 -0.89
N PRO A 104 -19.23 7.53 -1.58
CA PRO A 104 -19.85 6.23 -1.83
C PRO A 104 -19.28 5.47 -3.03
N THR A 105 -18.44 6.07 -3.87
CA THR A 105 -18.02 5.49 -5.16
C THR A 105 -16.57 5.02 -5.21
N ARG A 106 -15.73 5.46 -4.29
CA ARG A 106 -14.29 5.15 -4.30
C ARG A 106 -14.02 3.78 -3.71
N ARG A 107 -12.99 3.13 -4.25
CA ARG A 107 -12.42 1.86 -3.77
C ARG A 107 -11.05 2.13 -3.14
N TYR A 108 -10.58 1.20 -2.33
CA TYR A 108 -9.31 1.36 -1.60
C TYR A 108 -8.48 0.09 -1.66
N SER A 109 -7.18 0.26 -1.92
CA SER A 109 -6.15 -0.75 -1.74
C SER A 109 -5.29 -0.31 -0.56
N LEU A 110 -5.36 -1.03 0.56
CA LEU A 110 -4.78 -0.61 1.83
C LEU A 110 -3.69 -1.55 2.27
N GLU A 111 -2.45 -1.06 2.31
CA GLU A 111 -1.32 -1.85 2.78
C GLU A 111 -1.20 -1.81 4.31
N THR A 112 -1.14 -2.98 4.94
CA THR A 112 -0.70 -3.08 6.33
C THR A 112 0.83 -3.05 6.38
N LYS A 113 1.40 -1.94 6.86
CA LYS A 113 2.86 -1.77 6.98
C LYS A 113 3.36 -2.53 8.21
N ILE A 114 3.93 -3.69 7.95
CA ILE A 114 4.51 -4.56 8.97
C ILE A 114 5.74 -5.26 8.40
N ASP A 115 6.81 -5.27 9.17
CA ASP A 115 8.07 -5.91 8.81
C ASP A 115 8.34 -7.08 9.77
N PRO A 116 8.29 -8.34 9.30
CA PRO A 116 8.57 -9.51 10.14
C PRO A 116 10.00 -9.54 10.71
N THR A 117 10.90 -8.75 10.16
CA THR A 117 12.30 -8.64 10.64
C THR A 117 12.48 -7.57 11.72
N GLN A 118 11.45 -6.73 11.94
CA GLN A 118 11.43 -5.64 12.91
C GLN A 118 10.10 -5.63 13.69
N PRO A 119 9.77 -6.72 14.40
CA PRO A 119 8.45 -6.88 15.02
C PRO A 119 8.12 -5.86 16.10
N GLU A 120 9.12 -5.13 16.61
CA GLU A 120 8.95 -4.08 17.61
C GLU A 120 8.52 -2.72 17.02
N GLU A 121 8.50 -2.58 15.69
CA GLU A 121 8.16 -1.31 15.05
C GLU A 121 6.65 -1.08 14.93
N THR A 122 5.83 -2.13 15.10
CA THR A 122 4.37 -2.03 15.08
C THR A 122 3.73 -3.16 15.91
N VAL A 123 2.40 -3.21 15.92
CA VAL A 123 1.63 -4.28 16.58
C VAL A 123 1.78 -5.63 15.88
N SER A 124 1.34 -6.72 16.53
CA SER A 124 1.35 -8.05 15.93
C SER A 124 0.48 -8.14 14.66
N PRO A 125 0.72 -9.08 13.74
CA PRO A 125 -0.12 -9.30 12.56
C PRO A 125 -1.59 -9.52 12.91
N GLN A 126 -1.89 -10.20 14.02
CA GLN A 126 -3.24 -10.46 14.51
C GLN A 126 -3.95 -9.18 14.91
N GLU A 127 -3.27 -8.35 15.67
CA GLU A 127 -3.80 -7.09 16.16
C GLU A 127 -3.98 -6.07 15.03
N PHE A 128 -2.98 -5.96 14.13
CA PHE A 128 -3.07 -5.10 12.97
C PHE A 128 -4.28 -5.47 12.10
N ALA A 129 -4.41 -6.77 11.76
CA ALA A 129 -5.54 -7.26 10.97
C ALA A 129 -6.88 -6.94 11.65
N LYS A 130 -6.97 -7.14 12.98
CA LYS A 130 -8.18 -6.84 13.74
C LYS A 130 -8.55 -5.36 13.69
N LEU A 131 -7.62 -4.47 13.98
CA LEU A 131 -7.87 -3.02 13.98
C LEU A 131 -8.30 -2.49 12.61
N VAL A 132 -7.66 -2.99 11.53
CA VAL A 132 -8.02 -2.61 10.16
C VAL A 132 -9.40 -3.16 9.81
N VAL A 133 -9.68 -4.45 10.04
CA VAL A 133 -10.98 -5.06 9.76
C VAL A 133 -12.11 -4.38 10.53
N ASP A 134 -11.90 -4.08 11.81
CA ASP A 134 -12.89 -3.38 12.63
C ASP A 134 -13.19 -1.98 12.08
N THR A 135 -12.14 -1.26 11.62
CA THR A 135 -12.30 0.06 11.02
C THR A 135 -13.06 -0.01 9.69
N VAL A 136 -12.72 -1.00 8.83
CA VAL A 136 -13.42 -1.24 7.55
C VAL A 136 -14.89 -1.54 7.77
N ARG A 137 -15.21 -2.44 8.71
CA ARG A 137 -16.59 -2.82 9.05
C ARG A 137 -17.38 -1.66 9.64
N LYS A 138 -16.79 -0.92 10.57
CA LYS A 138 -17.42 0.26 11.15
C LYS A 138 -17.80 1.31 10.09
N ALA A 139 -17.03 1.38 9.02
CA ALA A 139 -17.29 2.27 7.89
C ALA A 139 -18.22 1.67 6.82
N GLY A 140 -18.57 0.37 6.89
CA GLY A 140 -19.35 -0.34 5.86
C GLY A 140 -18.64 -0.43 4.51
N MET A 141 -17.30 -0.61 4.55
CA MET A 141 -16.43 -0.50 3.39
C MET A 141 -15.89 -1.84 2.87
N GLU A 142 -16.36 -2.98 3.36
CA GLU A 142 -15.85 -4.33 3.08
C GLU A 142 -15.77 -4.62 1.58
N LYS A 143 -16.82 -4.30 0.83
CA LYS A 143 -16.90 -4.55 -0.62
C LYS A 143 -16.10 -3.57 -1.49
N ARG A 144 -15.58 -2.51 -0.88
CA ARG A 144 -14.83 -1.46 -1.57
C ARG A 144 -13.40 -1.35 -1.08
N THR A 145 -12.99 -2.24 -0.18
CA THR A 145 -11.63 -2.31 0.37
C THR A 145 -10.98 -3.62 -0.03
N MET A 146 -9.76 -3.54 -0.52
CA MET A 146 -8.82 -4.62 -0.65
C MET A 146 -7.68 -4.36 0.34
N ILE A 147 -7.31 -5.36 1.13
CA ILE A 147 -6.17 -5.27 2.04
C ILE A 147 -4.98 -5.96 1.40
N GLN A 148 -3.86 -5.25 1.32
CA GLN A 148 -2.61 -5.77 0.78
C GLN A 148 -1.51 -5.77 1.85
N SER A 149 -0.55 -6.67 1.73
CA SER A 149 0.61 -6.72 2.61
C SER A 149 1.77 -7.49 2.01
N PHE A 150 2.99 -7.09 2.37
CA PHE A 150 4.19 -7.91 2.18
C PHE A 150 4.27 -9.04 3.20
N ASP A 151 3.83 -8.81 4.43
CA ASP A 151 3.74 -9.83 5.46
C ASP A 151 2.39 -10.56 5.36
N TRP A 152 2.40 -11.71 4.70
CA TRP A 152 1.17 -12.47 4.45
C TRP A 152 0.53 -13.04 5.71
N ARG A 153 1.23 -13.03 6.86
CA ARG A 153 0.62 -13.39 8.15
C ARG A 153 -0.58 -12.48 8.44
N THR A 154 -0.48 -11.19 8.14
CA THR A 154 -1.59 -10.23 8.28
C THR A 154 -2.77 -10.60 7.38
N LEU A 155 -2.51 -10.97 6.12
CA LEU A 155 -3.56 -11.37 5.16
C LEU A 155 -4.28 -12.65 5.59
N VAL A 156 -3.55 -13.61 6.16
CA VAL A 156 -4.14 -14.83 6.73
C VAL A 156 -5.11 -14.48 7.88
N GLU A 157 -4.73 -13.55 8.75
CA GLU A 157 -5.61 -13.11 9.84
C GLU A 157 -6.82 -12.33 9.30
N VAL A 158 -6.64 -11.46 8.30
CA VAL A 158 -7.76 -10.78 7.62
C VAL A 158 -8.75 -11.80 7.07
N LYS A 159 -8.27 -12.86 6.40
CA LYS A 159 -9.16 -13.91 5.85
C LYS A 159 -9.92 -14.69 6.91
N LYS A 160 -9.34 -14.89 8.09
CA LYS A 160 -10.05 -15.53 9.22
C LYS A 160 -11.14 -14.61 9.78
N LEU A 161 -10.85 -13.32 9.93
CA LEU A 161 -11.74 -12.33 10.53
C LEU A 161 -12.84 -11.88 9.58
N ALA A 162 -12.51 -11.67 8.30
CA ALA A 162 -13.38 -11.09 7.28
C ALA A 162 -13.12 -11.74 5.91
N PRO A 163 -13.61 -12.97 5.66
CA PRO A 163 -13.39 -13.69 4.40
C PRO A 163 -13.97 -12.98 3.17
N ASP A 164 -14.89 -12.05 3.38
CA ASP A 164 -15.54 -11.21 2.37
C ASP A 164 -14.71 -9.99 1.94
N ILE A 165 -13.68 -9.60 2.72
CA ILE A 165 -12.73 -8.57 2.33
C ILE A 165 -11.71 -9.18 1.36
N GLU A 166 -11.48 -8.49 0.25
CA GLU A 166 -10.50 -8.88 -0.74
C GLU A 166 -9.07 -8.73 -0.20
N THR A 167 -8.17 -9.66 -0.55
CA THR A 167 -6.76 -9.58 -0.14
C THR A 167 -5.83 -9.66 -1.34
N SER A 168 -4.72 -8.91 -1.26
CA SER A 168 -3.69 -8.81 -2.26
C SER A 168 -2.31 -9.15 -1.66
N CYS A 169 -1.66 -10.13 -2.24
CA CYS A 169 -0.33 -10.58 -1.84
C CYS A 169 0.75 -9.73 -2.53
N LEU A 170 1.36 -8.79 -1.80
CA LEU A 170 2.51 -8.02 -2.27
C LEU A 170 3.76 -8.89 -2.31
N THR A 171 4.58 -8.70 -3.34
CA THR A 171 5.89 -9.38 -3.46
C THR A 171 6.95 -8.47 -4.10
N MET A 172 8.18 -8.63 -3.62
CA MET A 172 9.34 -7.94 -4.14
C MET A 172 10.55 -8.88 -4.17
N ASP A 173 11.24 -8.93 -5.30
CA ASP A 173 12.49 -9.66 -5.46
C ASP A 173 13.54 -8.70 -6.05
N THR A 174 14.34 -8.12 -5.17
CA THR A 174 15.46 -7.25 -5.52
C THR A 174 16.62 -7.47 -4.55
N ARG A 175 17.78 -6.89 -4.87
CA ARG A 175 18.94 -6.91 -3.95
C ARG A 175 18.68 -6.14 -2.65
N ARG A 176 17.77 -5.15 -2.67
CA ARG A 176 17.45 -4.31 -1.49
C ARG A 176 16.51 -5.03 -0.53
N LEU A 177 15.50 -5.66 -1.07
CA LEU A 177 14.51 -6.43 -0.33
C LEU A 177 14.06 -7.60 -1.21
N ASN A 178 14.10 -8.80 -0.66
CA ASN A 178 13.56 -9.99 -1.29
C ASN A 178 12.57 -10.67 -0.34
N THR A 179 11.28 -10.48 -0.60
CA THR A 179 10.22 -11.10 0.22
C THR A 179 9.93 -12.53 -0.18
N THR A 180 10.46 -12.98 -1.34
CA THR A 180 10.24 -14.33 -1.89
C THR A 180 11.39 -15.31 -1.63
N GLY A 181 12.43 -14.86 -0.98
CA GLY A 181 13.61 -15.65 -0.61
C GLY A 181 14.52 -14.94 0.41
N PRO A 182 15.49 -15.63 1.05
CA PRO A 182 15.68 -17.08 1.03
C PRO A 182 14.53 -17.84 1.71
N LYS A 183 14.42 -19.15 1.42
CA LYS A 183 13.35 -19.99 1.98
C LYS A 183 13.79 -20.67 3.27
N PRO A 184 12.94 -20.77 4.31
CA PRO A 184 11.61 -20.15 4.36
C PRO A 184 11.69 -18.63 4.50
N SER A 185 10.87 -17.92 3.74
CA SER A 185 10.78 -16.47 3.83
C SER A 185 9.91 -16.06 5.04
N PRO A 186 10.34 -15.11 5.87
CA PRO A 186 9.53 -14.62 6.98
C PRO A 186 8.28 -13.86 6.52
N TRP A 187 8.25 -13.44 5.25
CA TRP A 187 7.16 -12.65 4.66
C TRP A 187 5.96 -13.47 4.19
N LEU A 188 6.19 -14.74 3.81
CA LEU A 188 5.22 -15.56 3.09
C LEU A 188 4.37 -16.46 3.98
N ALA A 189 4.36 -16.24 5.30
CA ALA A 189 3.56 -17.00 6.27
C ALA A 189 3.69 -18.53 6.15
N GLY A 190 4.83 -19.04 5.67
CA GLY A 190 5.09 -20.46 5.49
C GLY A 190 4.54 -21.07 4.19
N PHE A 191 3.94 -20.31 3.30
CA PHE A 191 3.41 -20.82 2.02
C PHE A 191 4.50 -21.17 0.99
N ASP A 192 5.77 -20.85 1.26
CA ASP A 192 6.92 -21.10 0.40
C ASP A 192 7.69 -22.39 0.73
N VAL A 193 7.28 -23.14 1.76
CA VAL A 193 7.98 -24.37 2.17
C VAL A 193 7.68 -25.57 1.27
N ALA A 194 6.61 -25.54 0.50
CA ALA A 194 6.28 -26.62 -0.43
C ALA A 194 7.23 -26.62 -1.64
N PRO A 195 7.84 -27.80 -2.00
CA PRO A 195 8.72 -27.91 -3.16
C PRO A 195 8.02 -27.54 -4.47
N GLY A 196 8.71 -26.77 -5.34
CA GLY A 196 8.26 -26.51 -6.71
C GLY A 196 7.10 -25.52 -6.86
N GLY A 197 6.69 -24.84 -5.78
CA GLY A 197 5.65 -23.82 -5.83
C GLY A 197 6.15 -22.50 -6.46
N THR A 198 5.40 -21.98 -7.46
CA THR A 198 5.59 -20.61 -7.94
C THR A 198 5.01 -19.61 -6.95
N ILE A 199 5.44 -18.35 -7.02
CA ILE A 199 4.90 -17.30 -6.12
C ILE A 199 3.39 -17.09 -6.34
N GLN A 200 2.89 -17.28 -7.55
CA GLN A 200 1.48 -17.21 -7.88
C GLN A 200 0.66 -18.30 -7.17
N ARG A 201 1.18 -19.55 -7.15
CA ARG A 201 0.56 -20.65 -6.42
C ARG A 201 0.57 -20.43 -4.91
N GLN A 202 1.66 -19.86 -4.39
CA GLN A 202 1.78 -19.52 -2.98
C GLN A 202 0.77 -18.41 -2.59
N ALA A 203 0.64 -17.35 -3.41
CA ALA A 203 -0.35 -16.31 -3.21
C ALA A 203 -1.79 -16.85 -3.24
N LYS A 204 -2.08 -17.77 -4.18
CA LYS A 204 -3.39 -18.45 -4.24
C LYS A 204 -3.64 -19.30 -2.99
N ALA A 205 -2.65 -20.05 -2.53
CA ALA A 205 -2.74 -20.87 -1.33
C ALA A 205 -2.92 -20.02 -0.05
N ALA A 206 -2.34 -18.83 -0.01
CA ALA A 206 -2.55 -17.86 1.07
C ALA A 206 -3.96 -17.23 1.07
N GLY A 207 -4.79 -17.54 0.07
CA GLY A 207 -6.17 -17.04 -0.04
C GLY A 207 -6.30 -15.65 -0.69
N CYS A 208 -5.22 -15.13 -1.29
CA CYS A 208 -5.29 -13.88 -2.03
C CYS A 208 -6.13 -14.02 -3.31
N SER A 209 -6.84 -12.97 -3.66
CA SER A 209 -7.52 -12.81 -4.96
C SER A 209 -6.69 -11.99 -5.94
N VAL A 210 -5.66 -11.30 -5.44
CA VAL A 210 -4.73 -10.50 -6.22
C VAL A 210 -3.30 -10.88 -5.86
N TRP A 211 -2.44 -10.99 -6.89
CA TRP A 211 -1.00 -10.97 -6.74
C TRP A 211 -0.48 -9.61 -7.20
N SER A 212 0.22 -8.91 -6.30
CA SER A 212 0.70 -7.54 -6.55
C SER A 212 2.23 -7.49 -6.43
N PRO A 213 2.94 -7.79 -7.54
CA PRO A 213 4.40 -7.81 -7.58
C PRO A 213 5.00 -6.42 -7.84
N LEU A 214 6.26 -6.23 -7.43
CA LEU A 214 7.08 -5.18 -8.01
C LEU A 214 7.13 -5.35 -9.53
N TRP A 215 6.84 -4.31 -10.29
CA TRP A 215 6.60 -4.36 -11.73
C TRP A 215 7.74 -4.97 -12.58
N ILE A 216 9.00 -4.84 -12.12
CA ILE A 216 10.15 -5.45 -12.80
C ILE A 216 10.27 -6.96 -12.58
N ASN A 217 9.49 -7.54 -11.67
CA ASN A 217 9.53 -8.96 -11.32
C ASN A 217 8.55 -9.81 -12.12
N ILE A 218 7.80 -9.23 -13.06
CA ILE A 218 6.79 -9.93 -13.85
C ILE A 218 7.17 -10.07 -15.31
N ASP A 219 6.60 -11.09 -15.94
CA ASP A 219 6.65 -11.36 -17.36
C ASP A 219 5.33 -12.00 -17.83
N ALA A 220 5.18 -12.23 -19.13
CA ALA A 220 3.96 -12.79 -19.72
C ALA A 220 3.60 -14.18 -19.15
N ALA A 221 4.59 -15.01 -18.84
CA ALA A 221 4.35 -16.36 -18.33
C ALA A 221 3.79 -16.32 -16.90
N LYS A 222 4.34 -15.43 -16.05
CA LYS A 222 3.88 -15.23 -14.69
C LYS A 222 2.46 -14.65 -14.63
N VAL A 223 2.14 -13.68 -15.50
CA VAL A 223 0.78 -13.11 -15.60
C VAL A 223 -0.20 -14.21 -16.04
N ALA A 224 0.15 -14.99 -17.06
CA ALA A 224 -0.69 -16.10 -17.54
C ALA A 224 -0.93 -17.16 -16.45
N GLU A 225 0.10 -17.53 -15.67
CA GLU A 225 -0.06 -18.47 -14.55
C GLU A 225 -0.97 -17.88 -13.46
N ALA A 226 -0.80 -16.61 -13.10
CA ALA A 226 -1.67 -15.95 -12.14
C ALA A 226 -3.15 -16.00 -12.58
N HIS A 227 -3.42 -15.67 -13.83
CA HIS A 227 -4.77 -15.73 -14.39
C HIS A 227 -5.34 -17.16 -14.43
N GLN A 228 -4.53 -18.17 -14.78
CA GLN A 228 -4.95 -19.59 -14.73
C GLN A 228 -5.34 -20.04 -13.31
N LEU A 229 -4.73 -19.46 -12.29
CA LEU A 229 -5.06 -19.67 -10.89
C LEU A 229 -6.24 -18.82 -10.40
N GLY A 230 -6.80 -17.97 -11.25
CA GLY A 230 -7.88 -17.03 -10.90
C GLY A 230 -7.40 -15.89 -10.00
N LEU A 231 -6.12 -15.49 -10.12
CA LEU A 231 -5.57 -14.30 -9.49
C LEU A 231 -5.60 -13.13 -10.48
N ARG A 232 -6.00 -11.96 -10.04
CA ARG A 232 -5.71 -10.71 -10.73
C ARG A 232 -4.26 -10.30 -10.49
N VAL A 233 -3.66 -9.56 -11.42
CA VAL A 233 -2.28 -9.06 -11.32
C VAL A 233 -2.29 -7.54 -11.33
N ILE A 234 -1.83 -6.92 -10.24
CA ILE A 234 -1.79 -5.46 -10.05
C ILE A 234 -0.39 -5.05 -9.61
N PRO A 235 0.55 -4.81 -10.54
CA PRO A 235 1.92 -4.43 -10.22
C PRO A 235 2.05 -3.00 -9.68
N TRP A 236 3.11 -2.76 -8.91
CA TRP A 236 3.48 -1.50 -8.26
C TRP A 236 4.99 -1.24 -8.40
N THR A 237 5.57 -0.07 -8.23
CA THR A 237 4.95 1.23 -8.50
C THR A 237 5.37 1.63 -9.90
N VAL A 238 4.42 1.80 -10.79
CA VAL A 238 4.66 1.99 -12.23
C VAL A 238 4.47 3.48 -12.56
N ASN A 239 5.56 4.21 -12.80
CA ASN A 239 5.53 5.66 -12.96
C ASN A 239 5.86 6.15 -14.37
N ASP A 240 6.49 5.31 -15.21
CA ASP A 240 6.81 5.65 -16.60
C ASP A 240 5.69 5.20 -17.54
N PRO A 241 5.19 6.08 -18.43
CA PRO A 241 4.15 5.72 -19.41
C PRO A 241 4.52 4.57 -20.34
N THR A 242 5.82 4.38 -20.65
CA THR A 242 6.29 3.26 -21.48
C THR A 242 6.12 1.94 -20.74
N ASP A 243 6.50 1.91 -19.46
CA ASP A 243 6.34 0.73 -18.60
C ASP A 243 4.86 0.43 -18.37
N MET A 244 4.02 1.45 -18.16
CA MET A 244 2.57 1.29 -18.07
C MET A 244 2.00 0.61 -19.32
N LYS A 245 2.36 1.08 -20.53
CA LYS A 245 1.92 0.49 -21.81
C LYS A 245 2.41 -0.95 -21.96
N MET A 246 3.65 -1.22 -21.62
CA MET A 246 4.25 -2.56 -21.66
C MET A 246 3.47 -3.52 -20.76
N LEU A 247 3.19 -3.13 -19.50
CA LEU A 247 2.47 -3.96 -18.53
C LEU A 247 1.01 -4.19 -18.94
N ILE A 248 0.32 -3.17 -19.45
CA ILE A 248 -1.03 -3.31 -20.04
C ILE A 248 -0.98 -4.30 -21.21
N GLY A 249 0.07 -4.27 -22.04
CA GLY A 249 0.29 -5.26 -23.10
C GLY A 249 0.46 -6.70 -22.60
N LEU A 250 0.98 -6.90 -21.39
CA LEU A 250 1.01 -8.18 -20.68
C LEU A 250 -0.36 -8.59 -20.09
N LYS A 251 -1.39 -7.73 -20.21
CA LYS A 251 -2.76 -7.94 -19.71
C LYS A 251 -2.86 -7.98 -18.19
N VAL A 252 -2.10 -7.13 -17.49
CA VAL A 252 -2.32 -6.92 -16.04
C VAL A 252 -3.70 -6.29 -15.79
N ASP A 253 -4.26 -6.53 -14.62
CA ASP A 253 -5.65 -6.15 -14.27
C ASP A 253 -5.74 -4.74 -13.67
N GLY A 254 -4.62 -4.15 -13.34
CA GLY A 254 -4.51 -2.78 -12.82
C GLY A 254 -3.05 -2.38 -12.65
N LEU A 255 -2.83 -1.12 -12.26
CA LEU A 255 -1.51 -0.56 -11.99
C LEU A 255 -1.59 0.32 -10.73
N ILE A 256 -0.57 0.24 -9.86
CA ILE A 256 -0.35 1.21 -8.78
C ILE A 256 0.71 2.21 -9.26
N THR A 257 0.39 3.51 -9.17
CA THR A 257 1.26 4.59 -9.64
C THR A 257 1.19 5.82 -8.76
N ASP A 258 2.32 6.53 -8.62
CA ASP A 258 2.38 7.85 -7.97
C ASP A 258 1.91 8.97 -8.91
N TYR A 259 1.74 8.69 -10.22
CA TYR A 259 1.37 9.64 -11.26
C TYR A 259 0.05 9.24 -11.94
N PRO A 260 -1.09 9.41 -11.26
CA PRO A 260 -2.38 9.01 -11.79
C PRO A 260 -2.75 9.73 -13.11
N ASP A 261 -2.31 10.97 -13.29
CA ASP A 261 -2.46 11.72 -14.54
C ASP A 261 -1.83 11.00 -15.74
N ARG A 262 -0.61 10.46 -15.58
CA ARG A 262 0.08 9.67 -16.60
C ARG A 262 -0.67 8.36 -16.88
N GLY A 263 -1.12 7.68 -15.82
CA GLY A 263 -1.90 6.45 -15.95
C GLY A 263 -3.20 6.67 -16.71
N LEU A 264 -3.96 7.70 -16.37
CA LEU A 264 -5.19 8.08 -17.06
C LEU A 264 -4.95 8.44 -18.54
N GLN A 265 -3.85 9.14 -18.82
CA GLN A 265 -3.46 9.46 -20.19
C GLN A 265 -3.16 8.19 -21.01
N VAL A 266 -2.40 7.24 -20.44
CA VAL A 266 -2.09 5.96 -21.11
C VAL A 266 -3.37 5.15 -21.37
N VAL A 267 -4.27 5.05 -20.40
CA VAL A 267 -5.57 4.38 -20.55
C VAL A 267 -6.37 4.98 -21.71
N LYS A 268 -6.43 6.32 -21.78
CA LYS A 268 -7.10 7.06 -22.87
C LYS A 268 -6.46 6.80 -24.24
N GLU A 269 -5.11 6.84 -24.33
CA GLU A 269 -4.36 6.60 -25.57
C GLU A 269 -4.59 5.18 -26.11
N LEU A 270 -4.76 4.20 -25.22
CA LEU A 270 -5.03 2.81 -25.58
C LEU A 270 -6.52 2.51 -25.83
N GLY A 271 -7.41 3.50 -25.67
CA GLY A 271 -8.86 3.34 -25.84
C GLY A 271 -9.50 2.43 -24.79
N LEU A 272 -8.87 2.29 -23.60
CA LEU A 272 -9.37 1.48 -22.51
C LEU A 272 -10.36 2.26 -21.64
N LYS A 273 -11.19 1.54 -20.90
CA LYS A 273 -12.07 2.10 -19.87
C LYS A 273 -11.58 1.65 -18.49
N LEU A 274 -11.77 2.52 -17.51
CA LEU A 274 -11.60 2.17 -16.11
C LEU A 274 -12.92 1.59 -15.58
N ASP A 275 -12.81 0.46 -14.84
CA ASP A 275 -13.95 -0.23 -14.22
C ASP A 275 -14.01 0.06 -12.70
#